data_913985f7e70ee1ca333e8dc2bb747adf
#
_entry.id   913985f7e70ee1ca333e8dc2bb747adf
#
_cell.length_a   1.000
_cell.length_b   1.000
_cell.length_c   1.000
_cell.angle_alpha   90.00
_cell.angle_beta   90.00
_cell.angle_gamma   90.00
#
_symmetry.space_group_name_H-M   'P 1'
#
loop_
_entity.id
_entity.type
_entity.pdbx_description
1 polymer ?
#
loop_
_entity_poly.entity_id
_entity_poly.type
_entity_poly.pdbx_seq_one_letter_code
_entity_poly.pdbx_strand_id
1 'polypeptide(L)'
;DNVGTWEWIVTRQGEPFLMEVNTRIQVENGVSARISSIRNHEGPVDLIAEQIRIGLGEPLGYTQDDVTFDGVGIEYRLIAEDPEHGFTPWVGRIERFAWKEEPWLTMLTHVPTDTPYEIPTEFDPNLALAIIWGKDLAEARERGVSFLDNLHLEGRNNAGEALKSNVDFLRANTARTLRF
;
A
#
# COMPACT_ATOMS: atom_id res chain seq x y z
N ASP A 1 3.15 14.77 -21.54
CA ASP A 1 3.68 14.97 -20.19
C ASP A 1 2.66 14.45 -19.18
N ASN A 2 3.08 13.66 -18.21
CA ASN A 2 2.20 13.11 -17.20
C ASN A 2 3.04 12.55 -16.02
N VAL A 3 2.39 11.82 -15.08
CA VAL A 3 3.05 11.18 -13.93
C VAL A 3 3.99 10.07 -14.38
N GLY A 4 5.09 9.90 -13.66
CA GLY A 4 6.02 8.79 -13.83
C GLY A 4 6.73 8.49 -12.53
N THR A 5 7.20 7.24 -12.40
CA THR A 5 7.99 6.77 -11.25
C THR A 5 9.42 6.53 -11.70
N TRP A 6 10.35 7.14 -10.99
CA TRP A 6 11.78 7.04 -11.24
C TRP A 6 12.40 6.19 -10.15
N GLU A 7 12.97 5.06 -10.50
CA GLU A 7 13.57 4.12 -9.57
C GLU A 7 15.09 4.32 -9.49
N TRP A 8 15.59 4.39 -8.27
CA TRP A 8 17.00 4.68 -8.00
C TRP A 8 17.58 3.70 -7.00
N ILE A 9 18.81 3.26 -7.24
CA ILE A 9 19.66 2.65 -6.21
C ILE A 9 20.55 3.74 -5.63
N VAL A 10 20.59 3.82 -4.30
CA VAL A 10 21.50 4.73 -3.60
C VAL A 10 22.57 3.91 -2.91
N THR A 11 23.85 4.25 -3.17
CA THR A 11 24.99 3.59 -2.54
C THR A 11 25.08 3.96 -1.05
N ARG A 12 25.93 3.24 -0.30
CA ARG A 12 26.23 3.61 1.11
C ARG A 12 26.87 4.99 1.25
N GLN A 13 27.48 5.52 0.20
CA GLN A 13 28.07 6.86 0.14
C GLN A 13 27.03 7.94 -0.22
N GLY A 14 25.79 7.56 -0.49
CA GLY A 14 24.71 8.48 -0.85
C GLY A 14 24.63 8.82 -2.34
N GLU A 15 25.38 8.12 -3.21
CA GLU A 15 25.36 8.36 -4.66
C GLU A 15 24.13 7.66 -5.29
N PRO A 16 23.24 8.40 -5.98
CA PRO A 16 22.07 7.81 -6.65
C PRO A 16 22.43 7.30 -8.04
N PHE A 17 21.96 6.12 -8.39
CA PHE A 17 22.02 5.53 -9.72
C PHE A 17 20.60 5.24 -10.21
N LEU A 18 20.25 5.84 -11.35
CA LEU A 18 18.96 5.58 -11.99
C LEU A 18 18.90 4.14 -12.47
N MET A 19 17.87 3.42 -12.07
CA MET A 19 17.59 2.05 -12.53
C MET A 19 16.66 2.06 -13.74
N GLU A 20 15.46 2.57 -13.56
CA GLU A 20 14.46 2.64 -14.62
C GLU A 20 13.47 3.78 -14.40
N VAL A 21 12.70 4.07 -15.43
CA VAL A 21 11.59 5.02 -15.39
C VAL A 21 10.32 4.32 -15.86
N ASN A 22 9.34 4.24 -15.00
CA ASN A 22 7.99 3.79 -15.32
C ASN A 22 7.13 5.00 -15.68
N THR A 23 6.73 5.12 -16.93
CA THR A 23 5.92 6.26 -17.44
C THR A 23 4.44 6.09 -17.11
N ARG A 24 4.15 5.65 -15.90
CA ARG A 24 2.82 5.42 -15.35
C ARG A 24 2.83 5.61 -13.84
N ILE A 25 1.66 5.76 -13.25
CA ILE A 25 1.50 5.63 -11.80
C ILE A 25 1.77 4.18 -11.37
N GLN A 26 2.34 4.00 -10.20
CA GLN A 26 2.56 2.68 -9.60
C GLN A 26 1.61 2.43 -8.44
N VAL A 27 1.52 1.16 -8.01
CA VAL A 27 0.61 0.72 -6.95
C VAL A 27 0.90 1.44 -5.63
N GLU A 28 2.19 1.62 -5.32
CA GLU A 28 2.70 2.29 -4.11
C GLU A 28 2.55 3.82 -4.10
N ASN A 29 1.88 4.40 -5.10
CA ASN A 29 1.62 5.86 -5.14
C ASN A 29 0.94 6.37 -3.86
N GLY A 30 0.16 5.54 -3.19
CA GLY A 30 -0.53 5.87 -1.97
C GLY A 30 0.41 6.25 -0.82
N VAL A 31 1.61 5.67 -0.76
CA VAL A 31 2.64 6.07 0.22
C VAL A 31 3.09 7.50 -0.06
N SER A 32 3.45 7.81 -1.31
CA SER A 32 3.86 9.14 -1.72
C SER A 32 2.75 10.18 -1.46
N ALA A 33 1.52 9.84 -1.83
CA ALA A 33 0.34 10.69 -1.59
C ALA A 33 0.17 10.97 -0.08
N ARG A 34 0.31 9.95 0.77
CA ARG A 34 0.05 10.05 2.21
C ARG A 34 1.05 10.94 2.96
N ILE A 35 2.32 10.95 2.53
CA ILE A 35 3.38 11.73 3.17
C ILE A 35 3.61 13.09 2.52
N SER A 36 3.00 13.38 1.37
CA SER A 36 3.20 14.63 0.64
C SER A 36 2.06 15.61 0.90
N SER A 37 2.38 16.88 0.93
CA SER A 37 1.40 17.98 0.92
C SER A 37 1.89 19.10 0.01
N ILE A 38 0.93 19.87 -0.52
CA ILE A 38 1.19 21.04 -1.37
C ILE A 38 0.77 22.30 -0.60
N ARG A 39 1.63 23.30 -0.56
CA ARG A 39 1.36 24.58 0.10
C ARG A 39 0.04 25.18 -0.41
N ASN A 40 -0.81 25.60 0.50
CA ASN A 40 -2.15 26.16 0.23
C ASN A 40 -3.17 25.15 -0.36
N HIS A 41 -2.88 23.86 -0.34
CA HIS A 41 -3.84 22.81 -0.63
C HIS A 41 -4.19 22.06 0.65
N GLU A 42 -5.46 21.69 0.81
CA GLU A 42 -5.90 20.90 1.97
C GLU A 42 -5.73 19.40 1.71
N GLY A 43 -5.21 18.71 2.69
CA GLY A 43 -5.06 17.24 2.69
C GLY A 43 -3.83 16.71 1.93
N PRO A 44 -3.71 15.38 1.86
CA PRO A 44 -2.68 14.69 1.08
C PRO A 44 -2.79 14.96 -0.42
N VAL A 45 -1.69 14.80 -1.14
CA VAL A 45 -1.68 14.96 -2.60
C VAL A 45 -2.45 13.80 -3.26
N ASP A 46 -3.45 14.11 -4.06
CA ASP A 46 -4.11 13.11 -4.90
C ASP A 46 -3.40 13.00 -6.26
N LEU A 47 -2.42 12.09 -6.33
CA LEU A 47 -1.62 11.88 -7.54
C LEU A 47 -2.45 11.39 -8.73
N ILE A 48 -3.57 10.71 -8.48
CA ILE A 48 -4.47 10.25 -9.54
C ILE A 48 -5.26 11.44 -10.11
N ALA A 49 -5.78 12.31 -9.25
CA ALA A 49 -6.44 13.51 -9.68
C ALA A 49 -5.49 14.44 -10.46
N GLU A 50 -4.26 14.61 -9.98
CA GLU A 50 -3.24 15.36 -10.69
C GLU A 50 -2.91 14.77 -12.08
N GLN A 51 -2.81 13.46 -12.18
CA GLN A 51 -2.62 12.78 -13.46
C GLN A 51 -3.76 13.06 -14.44
N ILE A 52 -5.01 13.03 -13.96
CA ILE A 52 -6.19 13.31 -14.78
C ILE A 52 -6.18 14.78 -15.25
N ARG A 53 -5.90 15.73 -14.36
CA ARG A 53 -5.80 17.17 -14.68
C ARG A 53 -4.77 17.45 -15.76
N ILE A 54 -3.56 16.89 -15.60
CA ILE A 54 -2.49 16.99 -16.61
C ILE A 54 -2.95 16.40 -17.95
N GLY A 55 -3.63 15.25 -17.92
CA GLY A 55 -4.18 14.63 -19.12
C GLY A 55 -5.25 15.48 -19.82
N LEU A 56 -5.96 16.33 -19.08
CA LEU A 56 -6.90 17.31 -19.62
C LEU A 56 -6.22 18.62 -20.11
N GLY A 57 -4.91 18.73 -19.96
CA GLY A 57 -4.12 19.89 -20.37
C GLY A 57 -4.06 21.00 -19.33
N GLU A 58 -4.47 20.74 -18.09
CA GLU A 58 -4.36 21.68 -17.00
C GLU A 58 -2.91 21.78 -16.49
N PRO A 59 -2.41 22.96 -16.13
CA PRO A 59 -1.12 23.10 -15.48
C PRO A 59 -1.19 22.59 -14.03
N LEU A 60 -0.05 22.14 -13.47
CA LEU A 60 0.03 21.69 -12.07
C LEU A 60 -0.42 22.76 -11.06
N GLY A 61 -0.21 24.05 -11.36
CA GLY A 61 -0.56 25.14 -10.45
C GLY A 61 0.35 25.32 -9.25
N TYR A 62 1.39 24.49 -9.08
CA TYR A 62 2.39 24.55 -8.03
C TYR A 62 3.76 24.12 -8.57
N THR A 63 4.81 24.37 -7.78
CA THR A 63 6.19 24.02 -8.08
C THR A 63 6.74 23.03 -7.07
N GLN A 64 7.94 22.51 -7.31
CA GLN A 64 8.61 21.61 -6.35
C GLN A 64 8.82 22.26 -4.98
N ASP A 65 9.03 23.58 -4.91
CA ASP A 65 9.22 24.33 -3.66
C ASP A 65 7.94 24.42 -2.81
N ASP A 66 6.78 24.11 -3.40
CA ASP A 66 5.49 24.07 -2.71
C ASP A 66 5.19 22.69 -2.13
N VAL A 67 5.97 21.64 -2.51
CA VAL A 67 5.77 20.28 -2.04
C VAL A 67 6.59 20.06 -0.77
N THR A 68 5.93 19.56 0.27
CA THR A 68 6.57 19.16 1.54
C THR A 68 6.26 17.70 1.86
N PHE A 69 7.14 17.08 2.65
CA PHE A 69 6.97 15.70 3.10
C PHE A 69 6.87 15.66 4.61
N ASP A 70 5.96 14.84 5.14
CA ASP A 70 5.74 14.68 6.57
C ASP A 70 5.64 13.20 6.95
N GLY A 71 6.49 12.79 7.89
CA GLY A 71 6.50 11.43 8.42
C GLY A 71 7.02 10.38 7.46
N VAL A 72 6.61 9.13 7.73
CA VAL A 72 6.97 7.92 7.00
C VAL A 72 5.73 7.14 6.68
N GLY A 73 5.62 6.62 5.45
CA GLY A 73 4.57 5.72 5.03
C GLY A 73 5.08 4.30 4.80
N ILE A 74 4.30 3.31 5.21
CA ILE A 74 4.52 1.90 4.90
C ILE A 74 3.27 1.37 4.19
N GLU A 75 3.44 0.75 3.02
CA GLU A 75 2.36 0.04 2.34
C GLU A 75 2.45 -1.46 2.61
N TYR A 76 1.34 -2.04 3.01
CA TYR A 76 1.12 -3.48 3.08
C TYR A 76 0.19 -3.92 1.96
N ARG A 77 0.66 -4.79 1.09
CA ARG A 77 -0.19 -5.48 0.10
C ARG A 77 -0.72 -6.74 0.75
N LEU A 78 -2.02 -6.76 1.05
CA LEU A 78 -2.70 -7.93 1.61
C LEU A 78 -3.10 -8.86 0.46
N ILE A 79 -2.52 -10.05 0.42
CA ILE A 79 -2.66 -10.99 -0.69
C ILE A 79 -3.13 -12.34 -0.16
N ALA A 80 -4.07 -12.96 -0.87
CA ALA A 80 -4.51 -14.34 -0.63
C ALA A 80 -3.49 -15.29 -1.27
N GLU A 81 -2.50 -15.70 -0.50
CA GLU A 81 -1.39 -16.56 -0.95
C GLU A 81 -0.83 -17.38 0.20
N ASP A 82 -0.16 -18.49 -0.10
CA ASP A 82 0.48 -19.36 0.88
C ASP A 82 1.99 -19.09 0.99
N PRO A 83 2.46 -18.36 1.99
CA PRO A 83 3.88 -18.06 2.17
C PRO A 83 4.74 -19.30 2.46
N GLU A 84 4.15 -20.37 2.99
CA GLU A 84 4.86 -21.61 3.30
C GLU A 84 5.11 -22.47 2.06
N HIS A 85 4.33 -22.24 0.98
CA HIS A 85 4.43 -22.99 -0.28
C HIS A 85 4.77 -22.06 -1.46
N GLY A 86 5.76 -21.19 -1.26
CA GLY A 86 6.31 -20.34 -2.33
C GLY A 86 5.38 -19.24 -2.79
N PHE A 87 4.51 -18.72 -1.92
CA PHE A 87 3.53 -17.67 -2.22
C PHE A 87 2.57 -18.05 -3.34
N THR A 88 2.17 -19.33 -3.40
CA THR A 88 1.16 -19.76 -4.37
C THR A 88 -0.17 -19.07 -4.10
N PRO A 89 -0.86 -18.55 -5.12
CA PRO A 89 -2.17 -17.93 -4.96
C PRO A 89 -3.15 -18.88 -4.29
N TRP A 90 -3.89 -18.37 -3.31
CA TRP A 90 -4.97 -19.10 -2.67
C TRP A 90 -6.31 -18.69 -3.27
N VAL A 91 -7.17 -19.67 -3.52
CA VAL A 91 -8.48 -19.49 -4.12
C VAL A 91 -9.55 -19.99 -3.17
N GLY A 92 -10.61 -19.21 -3.01
CA GLY A 92 -11.75 -19.55 -2.15
C GLY A 92 -12.57 -18.32 -1.82
N ARG A 93 -13.33 -18.42 -0.74
CA ARG A 93 -14.28 -17.41 -0.31
C ARG A 93 -13.80 -16.73 0.97
N ILE A 94 -13.73 -15.40 0.94
CA ILE A 94 -13.55 -14.58 2.13
C ILE A 94 -14.92 -14.48 2.81
N GLU A 95 -14.99 -14.87 4.09
CA GLU A 95 -16.20 -14.85 4.90
C GLU A 95 -16.25 -13.61 5.80
N ARG A 96 -15.06 -13.12 6.22
CA ARG A 96 -14.90 -11.94 7.05
C ARG A 96 -13.66 -11.16 6.66
N PHE A 97 -13.83 -9.88 6.41
CA PHE A 97 -12.74 -8.93 6.24
C PHE A 97 -13.08 -7.66 7.02
N ALA A 98 -12.32 -7.40 8.09
CA ALA A 98 -12.58 -6.25 8.96
C ALA A 98 -11.29 -5.76 9.62
N TRP A 99 -11.22 -4.47 9.87
CA TRP A 99 -10.11 -3.80 10.55
C TRP A 99 -10.66 -2.67 11.42
N LYS A 100 -9.81 -2.13 12.29
CA LYS A 100 -10.12 -0.93 13.04
C LYS A 100 -9.70 0.29 12.23
N GLU A 101 -10.63 1.21 12.00
CA GLU A 101 -10.34 2.50 11.38
C GLU A 101 -9.48 3.36 12.32
N GLU A 102 -8.42 3.92 11.76
CA GLU A 102 -7.49 4.80 12.49
C GLU A 102 -7.08 5.99 11.61
N PRO A 103 -6.85 7.18 12.16
CA PRO A 103 -6.48 8.37 11.36
C PRO A 103 -5.15 8.23 10.60
N TRP A 104 -4.30 7.31 11.03
CA TRP A 104 -3.01 7.01 10.42
C TRP A 104 -3.05 5.85 9.41
N LEU A 105 -4.22 5.23 9.22
CA LEU A 105 -4.46 4.15 8.26
C LEU A 105 -5.26 4.66 7.06
N THR A 106 -4.79 4.31 5.87
CA THR A 106 -5.59 4.40 4.63
C THR A 106 -5.75 3.00 4.08
N MET A 107 -7.00 2.52 4.01
CA MET A 107 -7.31 1.20 3.45
C MET A 107 -7.94 1.36 2.07
N LEU A 108 -7.33 0.74 1.07
CA LEU A 108 -7.85 0.67 -0.30
C LEU A 108 -8.16 -0.79 -0.60
N THR A 109 -9.43 -1.12 -0.77
CA THR A 109 -9.87 -2.49 -1.06
C THR A 109 -11.09 -2.51 -1.96
N HIS A 110 -11.20 -3.56 -2.76
CA HIS A 110 -12.40 -3.91 -3.53
C HIS A 110 -13.19 -5.06 -2.87
N VAL A 111 -12.64 -5.66 -1.81
CA VAL A 111 -13.30 -6.75 -1.08
C VAL A 111 -14.37 -6.14 -0.17
N PRO A 112 -15.65 -6.56 -0.30
CA PRO A 112 -16.71 -6.11 0.60
C PRO A 112 -16.43 -6.50 2.07
N THR A 113 -16.87 -5.65 2.99
CA THR A 113 -16.75 -5.91 4.44
C THR A 113 -18.01 -6.46 5.07
N ASP A 114 -19.13 -6.38 4.35
CA ASP A 114 -20.47 -6.73 4.81
C ASP A 114 -21.05 -8.00 4.16
N THR A 115 -20.42 -8.48 3.10
CA THR A 115 -20.83 -9.68 2.37
C THR A 115 -19.63 -10.57 2.04
N PRO A 116 -19.80 -11.89 1.98
CA PRO A 116 -18.74 -12.78 1.55
C PRO A 116 -18.28 -12.49 0.11
N TYR A 117 -16.98 -12.69 -0.15
CA TYR A 117 -16.36 -12.41 -1.44
C TYR A 117 -15.64 -13.64 -2.00
N GLU A 118 -15.99 -14.06 -3.21
CA GLU A 118 -15.26 -15.10 -3.93
C GLU A 118 -14.03 -14.49 -4.62
N ILE A 119 -12.85 -15.02 -4.34
CA ILE A 119 -11.61 -14.58 -4.97
C ILE A 119 -11.59 -15.11 -6.42
N PRO A 120 -11.59 -14.22 -7.43
CA PRO A 120 -11.57 -14.64 -8.83
C PRO A 120 -10.23 -15.28 -9.18
N THR A 121 -10.27 -16.34 -9.98
CA THR A 121 -9.07 -17.07 -10.41
C THR A 121 -8.35 -16.41 -11.59
N GLU A 122 -9.00 -15.49 -12.27
CA GLU A 122 -8.54 -14.84 -13.50
C GLU A 122 -7.71 -13.55 -13.24
N PHE A 123 -7.65 -13.10 -11.96
CA PHE A 123 -6.99 -11.86 -11.58
C PHE A 123 -5.99 -12.10 -10.45
N ASP A 124 -5.18 -11.09 -10.17
CA ASP A 124 -4.25 -11.12 -9.05
C ASP A 124 -5.01 -11.34 -7.72
N PRO A 125 -4.47 -12.16 -6.81
CA PRO A 125 -5.09 -12.44 -5.51
C PRO A 125 -4.91 -11.29 -4.50
N ASN A 126 -4.64 -10.07 -4.97
CA ASN A 126 -4.53 -8.89 -4.13
C ASN A 126 -5.90 -8.53 -3.53
N LEU A 127 -5.98 -8.41 -2.21
CA LEU A 127 -7.21 -8.13 -1.49
C LEU A 127 -7.32 -6.65 -1.11
N ALA A 128 -6.22 -6.06 -0.69
CA ALA A 128 -6.18 -4.68 -0.23
C ALA A 128 -4.77 -4.10 -0.21
N LEU A 129 -4.69 -2.77 -0.21
CA LEU A 129 -3.51 -2.00 0.12
C LEU A 129 -3.80 -1.25 1.42
N ALA A 130 -2.99 -1.50 2.45
CA ALA A 130 -3.05 -0.77 3.70
C ALA A 130 -1.82 0.14 3.82
N ILE A 131 -2.06 1.46 3.84
CA ILE A 131 -1.01 2.47 3.95
C ILE A 131 -1.01 3.01 5.36
N ILE A 132 0.09 2.79 6.07
CA ILE A 132 0.29 3.18 7.45
C ILE A 132 1.20 4.40 7.49
N TRP A 133 0.76 5.47 8.12
CA TRP A 133 1.56 6.66 8.36
C TRP A 133 2.07 6.70 9.81
N GLY A 134 3.30 7.16 10.00
CA GLY A 134 3.87 7.49 11.29
C GLY A 134 4.75 8.75 11.18
N LYS A 135 4.94 9.48 12.29
CA LYS A 135 5.84 10.64 12.32
C LYS A 135 7.30 10.26 12.02
N ASP A 136 7.65 9.01 12.30
CA ASP A 136 8.95 8.41 12.04
C ASP A 136 8.78 6.90 11.75
N LEU A 137 9.88 6.24 11.36
CA LEU A 137 9.86 4.83 11.02
C LEU A 137 9.48 3.93 12.21
N ALA A 138 9.86 4.31 13.43
CA ALA A 138 9.55 3.53 14.64
C ALA A 138 8.04 3.51 14.88
N GLU A 139 7.39 4.67 14.82
CA GLU A 139 5.95 4.79 14.98
C GLU A 139 5.18 4.13 13.82
N ALA A 140 5.62 4.31 12.57
CA ALA A 140 5.00 3.65 11.42
C ALA A 140 5.04 2.13 11.56
N ARG A 141 6.15 1.55 12.05
CA ARG A 141 6.28 0.12 12.33
C ARG A 141 5.36 -0.35 13.46
N GLU A 142 5.32 0.38 14.58
CA GLU A 142 4.44 0.04 15.71
C GLU A 142 2.98 0.01 15.26
N ARG A 143 2.54 1.03 14.53
CA ARG A 143 1.21 1.12 13.94
C ARG A 143 0.95 -0.01 12.94
N GLY A 144 1.93 -0.34 12.10
CA GLY A 144 1.85 -1.44 11.14
C GLY A 144 1.65 -2.80 11.81
N VAL A 145 2.42 -3.09 12.86
CA VAL A 145 2.23 -4.31 13.66
C VAL A 145 0.86 -4.31 14.32
N SER A 146 0.47 -3.19 14.96
CA SER A 146 -0.85 -3.06 15.58
C SER A 146 -2.00 -3.26 14.58
N PHE A 147 -1.87 -2.73 13.36
CA PHE A 147 -2.85 -2.96 12.29
C PHE A 147 -2.95 -4.44 11.93
N LEU A 148 -1.81 -5.11 11.67
CA LEU A 148 -1.78 -6.52 11.27
C LEU A 148 -2.27 -7.46 12.40
N ASP A 149 -2.08 -7.09 13.68
CA ASP A 149 -2.56 -7.84 14.84
C ASP A 149 -4.09 -7.72 15.03
N ASN A 150 -4.68 -6.61 14.59
CA ASN A 150 -6.12 -6.34 14.71
C ASN A 150 -6.90 -6.54 13.39
N LEU A 151 -6.22 -7.03 12.35
CA LEU A 151 -6.85 -7.36 11.08
C LEU A 151 -7.60 -8.69 11.19
N HIS A 152 -8.87 -8.70 10.84
CA HIS A 152 -9.69 -9.89 10.72
C HIS A 152 -9.85 -10.25 9.25
N LEU A 153 -9.21 -11.33 8.84
CA LEU A 153 -9.27 -11.86 7.48
C LEU A 153 -9.48 -13.37 7.56
N GLU A 154 -10.70 -13.82 7.34
CA GLU A 154 -11.13 -15.21 7.50
C GLU A 154 -11.84 -15.68 6.22
N GLY A 155 -11.67 -16.95 5.89
CA GLY A 155 -12.29 -17.53 4.71
C GLY A 155 -12.02 -19.02 4.59
N ARG A 156 -12.63 -19.64 3.59
CA ARG A 156 -12.48 -21.08 3.28
C ARG A 156 -12.53 -21.33 1.78
N ASN A 157 -11.84 -22.37 1.35
CA ASN A 157 -11.99 -22.90 0.00
C ASN A 157 -13.10 -23.98 -0.07
N ASN A 158 -13.37 -24.49 -1.25
CA ASN A 158 -14.38 -25.53 -1.47
C ASN A 158 -14.06 -26.87 -0.76
N ALA A 159 -12.82 -27.11 -0.37
CA ALA A 159 -12.42 -28.26 0.44
C ALA A 159 -12.59 -28.02 1.94
N GLY A 160 -13.02 -26.82 2.35
CA GLY A 160 -13.16 -26.42 3.75
C GLY A 160 -11.84 -25.99 4.42
N GLU A 161 -10.76 -25.87 3.66
CA GLU A 161 -9.47 -25.40 4.17
C GLU A 161 -9.51 -23.90 4.44
N ALA A 162 -8.90 -23.49 5.56
CA ALA A 162 -8.84 -22.09 5.96
C ALA A 162 -8.08 -21.22 4.95
N LEU A 163 -8.45 -19.95 4.87
CA LEU A 163 -7.76 -18.94 4.09
C LEU A 163 -6.27 -18.91 4.39
N LYS A 164 -5.47 -18.91 3.34
CA LYS A 164 -4.05 -18.60 3.38
C LYS A 164 -3.84 -17.17 2.90
N SER A 165 -3.07 -16.40 3.64
CA SER A 165 -2.71 -15.03 3.30
C SER A 165 -1.29 -14.70 3.76
N ASN A 166 -0.73 -13.63 3.21
CA ASN A 166 0.60 -13.16 3.58
C ASN A 166 0.65 -12.34 4.89
N VAL A 167 -0.46 -12.21 5.62
CA VAL A 167 -0.55 -11.35 6.83
C VAL A 167 0.49 -11.70 7.88
N ASP A 168 0.64 -12.98 8.22
CA ASP A 168 1.63 -13.41 9.22
C ASP A 168 3.07 -13.19 8.76
N PHE A 169 3.34 -13.38 7.46
CA PHE A 169 4.62 -13.06 6.85
C PHE A 169 4.92 -11.54 6.94
N LEU A 170 3.95 -10.68 6.62
CA LEU A 170 4.09 -9.23 6.72
C LEU A 170 4.35 -8.80 8.17
N ARG A 171 3.61 -9.36 9.13
CA ARG A 171 3.79 -9.10 10.56
C ARG A 171 5.20 -9.44 11.02
N ALA A 172 5.68 -10.63 10.72
CA ALA A 172 7.01 -11.10 11.09
C ALA A 172 8.12 -10.23 10.48
N ASN A 173 7.95 -9.81 9.23
CA ASN A 173 8.94 -8.99 8.53
C ASN A 173 8.92 -7.52 9.00
N THR A 174 7.77 -6.95 9.26
CA THR A 174 7.66 -5.58 9.82
C THR A 174 8.45 -5.46 11.12
N ALA A 175 8.35 -6.44 12.00
CA ALA A 175 9.08 -6.43 13.27
C ALA A 175 10.61 -6.60 13.09
N ARG A 176 11.08 -7.25 12.01
CA ARG A 176 12.47 -7.68 11.84
C ARG A 176 13.29 -6.84 10.86
N THR A 177 12.68 -6.40 9.76
CA THR A 177 13.42 -5.98 8.54
C THR A 177 13.55 -4.48 8.38
N LEU A 178 12.66 -3.67 8.93
CA LEU A 178 12.73 -2.21 8.82
C LEU A 178 13.72 -1.65 9.85
N ARG A 179 15.00 -1.99 9.67
CA ARG A 179 16.12 -1.40 10.40
C ARG A 179 17.01 -0.70 9.38
N PHE A 180 17.08 0.60 9.44
CA PHE A 180 18.05 1.42 8.72
C PHE A 180 19.14 1.87 9.67
#